data_3036a99b7422e911cf6047e76f8e70fb
#
_entry.id   3036a99b7422e911cf6047e76f8e70fb
#
_cell.length_a   1.000
_cell.length_b   1.000
_cell.length_c   1.000
_cell.angle_alpha   90.00
_cell.angle_beta   90.00
_cell.angle_gamma   90.00
#
_symmetry.space_group_name_H-M   'P 1'
#
loop_
_entity.id
_entity.type
_entity.pdbx_description
1 polymer ?
#
loop_
_entity_poly.entity_id
_entity_poly.type
_entity_poly.pdbx_seq_one_letter_code
_entity_poly.pdbx_strand_id
1 'polypeptide(L)'
;MKYKRLDIKYTPLQVHYSKSVSGSVPLEQTYDADQDEYSPDYRLTPCALQPVISMIDRDGILKSGRVNSELTDIAWYRVVDGVEGNALVTIPKQHVITSSGNDAGKLLWYINAAPQKPILLRFKAKYLDTRTYEVRNITMDYSINCKNATIYKPTLLLSSGDRYYNPLRDTDKQVISASLRLGAEECAKEKRLFVWEILRDRGQFSAITADDLDIKVSADGASVTLDRSLMGKRICIRCRARY
;
A
#
# COMPACT_ATOMS: atom_id res chain seq x y z
N MET A 1 -39.13 -65.38 -13.01
CA MET A 1 -38.54 -64.13 -13.51
C MET A 1 -37.42 -63.73 -12.54
N LYS A 2 -36.14 -63.61 -12.98
CA LYS A 2 -35.01 -63.20 -12.12
C LYS A 2 -34.63 -61.77 -12.51
N TYR A 3 -34.61 -60.81 -11.56
CA TYR A 3 -34.06 -59.52 -11.83
C TYR A 3 -32.71 -59.35 -11.12
N LYS A 4 -31.87 -58.55 -11.75
CA LYS A 4 -30.61 -58.15 -11.17
C LYS A 4 -30.73 -56.62 -10.94
N ARG A 5 -30.61 -56.16 -9.69
CA ARG A 5 -30.53 -54.74 -9.36
C ARG A 5 -29.13 -54.26 -9.67
N LEU A 6 -29.01 -53.23 -10.45
CA LEU A 6 -27.76 -52.56 -10.75
C LEU A 6 -27.77 -51.19 -10.07
N ASP A 7 -26.96 -51.05 -9.06
CA ASP A 7 -26.79 -49.75 -8.40
C ASP A 7 -25.58 -49.05 -9.06
N ILE A 8 -25.85 -47.99 -9.81
CA ILE A 8 -24.80 -47.14 -10.41
C ILE A 8 -24.43 -46.08 -9.38
N LYS A 9 -23.18 -46.08 -8.93
CA LYS A 9 -22.64 -45.07 -8.03
C LYS A 9 -21.66 -44.21 -8.81
N TYR A 10 -21.92 -42.90 -8.83
CA TYR A 10 -20.96 -41.93 -9.37
C TYR A 10 -19.88 -41.61 -8.38
N THR A 11 -18.65 -41.41 -8.86
CA THR A 11 -17.57 -40.88 -8.06
C THR A 11 -17.89 -39.40 -7.71
N PRO A 12 -17.77 -38.97 -6.44
CA PRO A 12 -18.02 -37.55 -6.07
C PRO A 12 -17.18 -36.62 -6.88
N LEU A 13 -17.77 -35.49 -7.33
CA LEU A 13 -17.04 -34.40 -8.00
C LEU A 13 -16.00 -33.81 -7.07
N GLN A 14 -14.80 -33.64 -7.58
CA GLN A 14 -13.77 -32.83 -6.91
C GLN A 14 -13.94 -31.40 -7.30
N VAL A 15 -14.14 -30.52 -6.29
CA VAL A 15 -14.34 -29.08 -6.48
C VAL A 15 -13.10 -28.36 -6.00
N HIS A 16 -12.54 -27.54 -6.87
CA HIS A 16 -11.41 -26.68 -6.57
C HIS A 16 -11.84 -25.22 -6.60
N TYR A 17 -11.48 -24.50 -5.55
CA TYR A 17 -11.76 -23.08 -5.42
C TYR A 17 -10.45 -22.31 -5.47
N SER A 18 -10.36 -21.32 -6.33
CA SER A 18 -9.25 -20.39 -6.33
C SER A 18 -9.74 -18.95 -6.40
N LYS A 19 -8.98 -18.05 -5.75
CA LYS A 19 -9.23 -16.62 -5.77
C LYS A 19 -8.29 -16.02 -6.80
N SER A 20 -8.84 -15.42 -7.84
CA SER A 20 -8.06 -14.61 -8.76
C SER A 20 -8.40 -13.14 -8.54
N VAL A 21 -7.39 -12.31 -8.48
CA VAL A 21 -7.52 -10.86 -8.58
C VAL A 21 -7.16 -10.55 -10.02
N SER A 22 -8.15 -10.30 -10.84
CA SER A 22 -7.90 -10.03 -12.26
C SER A 22 -7.45 -8.57 -12.43
N GLY A 23 -6.28 -8.39 -13.01
CA GLY A 23 -5.63 -7.10 -13.16
C GLY A 23 -4.47 -6.90 -12.19
N SER A 24 -3.80 -5.77 -12.32
CA SER A 24 -2.62 -5.41 -11.51
C SER A 24 -2.95 -4.77 -10.15
N VAL A 25 -4.24 -4.73 -9.77
CA VAL A 25 -4.69 -4.01 -8.57
C VAL A 25 -4.75 -4.97 -7.38
N PRO A 26 -3.91 -4.80 -6.35
CA PRO A 26 -3.85 -5.69 -5.19
C PRO A 26 -5.07 -5.52 -4.26
N LEU A 27 -5.27 -6.49 -3.36
CA LEU A 27 -6.29 -6.44 -2.28
C LEU A 27 -5.86 -5.58 -1.08
N GLU A 28 -4.65 -5.07 -1.10
CA GLU A 28 -4.11 -4.21 -0.06
C GLU A 28 -3.89 -2.81 -0.62
N GLN A 29 -4.43 -1.82 0.08
CA GLN A 29 -4.25 -0.41 -0.20
C GLN A 29 -3.34 0.24 0.85
N THR A 30 -2.71 1.33 0.46
CA THR A 30 -2.01 2.23 1.37
C THR A 30 -2.72 3.58 1.36
N TYR A 31 -2.96 4.16 2.52
CA TYR A 31 -3.54 5.48 2.67
C TYR A 31 -2.51 6.46 3.20
N ASP A 32 -2.28 7.54 2.46
CA ASP A 32 -1.45 8.67 2.87
C ASP A 32 -2.36 9.74 3.50
N ALA A 33 -2.23 9.91 4.81
CA ALA A 33 -3.06 10.87 5.56
C ALA A 33 -2.66 12.33 5.32
N ASP A 34 -1.43 12.60 4.88
CA ASP A 34 -0.97 13.97 4.63
C ASP A 34 -1.47 14.49 3.28
N GLN A 35 -1.66 13.60 2.31
CA GLN A 35 -2.13 13.93 0.96
C GLN A 35 -3.60 13.57 0.73
N ASP A 36 -4.23 12.85 1.67
CA ASP A 36 -5.57 12.26 1.53
C ASP A 36 -5.69 11.36 0.29
N GLU A 37 -4.65 10.56 0.04
CA GLU A 37 -4.55 9.72 -1.16
C GLU A 37 -4.49 8.23 -0.85
N TYR A 38 -5.09 7.42 -1.73
CA TYR A 38 -5.04 5.96 -1.69
C TYR A 38 -4.17 5.42 -2.80
N SER A 39 -3.36 4.42 -2.50
CA SER A 39 -2.56 3.71 -3.50
C SER A 39 -2.73 2.18 -3.33
N PRO A 40 -3.32 1.48 -4.33
CA PRO A 40 -4.06 2.02 -5.46
C PRO A 40 -5.39 2.67 -5.03
N ASP A 41 -5.88 3.64 -5.78
CA ASP A 41 -7.21 4.21 -5.57
C ASP A 41 -8.26 3.41 -6.37
N TYR A 42 -9.10 2.67 -5.67
CA TYR A 42 -10.13 1.83 -6.32
C TYR A 42 -11.24 2.65 -7.00
N ARG A 43 -11.42 3.90 -6.63
CA ARG A 43 -12.37 4.81 -7.30
C ARG A 43 -11.94 5.09 -8.75
N LEU A 44 -10.63 5.05 -9.00
CA LEU A 44 -10.03 5.27 -10.33
C LEU A 44 -9.79 3.94 -11.06
N THR A 45 -9.26 2.95 -10.35
CA THR A 45 -8.95 1.63 -10.90
C THR A 45 -9.54 0.56 -9.98
N PRO A 46 -10.70 -0.01 -10.34
CA PRO A 46 -11.43 -0.92 -9.45
C PRO A 46 -10.65 -2.19 -9.15
N CYS A 47 -10.79 -2.68 -7.92
CA CYS A 47 -10.31 -3.99 -7.55
C CYS A 47 -11.23 -5.07 -8.15
N ALA A 48 -10.68 -5.97 -8.95
CA ALA A 48 -11.44 -7.02 -9.61
C ALA A 48 -11.27 -8.35 -8.89
N LEU A 49 -12.30 -8.81 -8.20
CA LEU A 49 -12.35 -10.07 -7.47
C LEU A 49 -13.00 -11.13 -8.36
N GLN A 50 -12.27 -12.21 -8.64
CA GLN A 50 -12.76 -13.28 -9.48
C GLN A 50 -12.71 -14.62 -8.73
N PRO A 51 -13.85 -15.16 -8.26
CA PRO A 51 -13.94 -16.55 -7.86
C PRO A 51 -13.71 -17.43 -9.09
N VAL A 52 -12.81 -18.36 -9.00
CA VAL A 52 -12.59 -19.36 -10.05
C VAL A 52 -12.94 -20.73 -9.47
N ILE A 53 -14.00 -21.31 -10.01
CA ILE A 53 -14.49 -22.61 -9.59
C ILE A 53 -14.17 -23.61 -10.71
N SER A 54 -13.48 -24.68 -10.35
CA SER A 54 -13.16 -25.77 -11.27
C SER A 54 -13.63 -27.11 -10.71
N MET A 55 -14.09 -27.97 -11.57
CA MET A 55 -14.55 -29.30 -11.22
C MET A 55 -13.77 -30.36 -11.96
N ILE A 56 -13.54 -31.51 -11.30
CA ILE A 56 -12.96 -32.72 -11.90
C ILE A 56 -13.95 -33.84 -11.71
N ASP A 57 -14.42 -34.34 -12.84
CA ASP A 57 -15.22 -35.59 -12.91
C ASP A 57 -14.33 -36.75 -13.28
N ARG A 58 -14.12 -37.67 -12.35
CA ARG A 58 -13.32 -38.88 -12.59
C ARG A 58 -14.04 -39.95 -13.43
N ASP A 59 -15.36 -39.86 -13.50
CA ASP A 59 -16.16 -40.78 -14.30
C ASP A 59 -16.21 -40.35 -15.78
N GLY A 60 -15.70 -39.13 -16.10
CA GLY A 60 -15.59 -38.63 -17.47
C GLY A 60 -16.94 -38.31 -18.13
N ILE A 61 -18.01 -38.16 -17.36
CA ILE A 61 -19.35 -37.82 -17.86
C ILE A 61 -19.49 -36.31 -18.07
N LEU A 62 -19.00 -35.55 -17.11
CA LEU A 62 -18.99 -34.09 -17.19
C LEU A 62 -17.62 -33.62 -17.65
N LYS A 63 -17.60 -32.50 -18.39
CA LYS A 63 -16.35 -31.85 -18.79
C LYS A 63 -15.65 -31.28 -17.57
N SER A 64 -14.46 -31.80 -17.26
CA SER A 64 -13.62 -31.25 -16.22
C SER A 64 -13.07 -29.87 -16.62
N GLY A 65 -12.93 -28.96 -15.65
CA GLY A 65 -12.39 -27.63 -15.84
C GLY A 65 -13.17 -26.54 -15.13
N ARG A 66 -13.01 -25.31 -15.60
CA ARG A 66 -13.69 -24.14 -15.03
C ARG A 66 -15.18 -24.18 -15.35
N VAL A 67 -16.00 -24.00 -14.30
CA VAL A 67 -17.48 -24.11 -14.38
C VAL A 67 -18.20 -22.82 -14.00
N ASN A 68 -17.49 -21.67 -14.01
CA ASN A 68 -18.11 -20.40 -13.64
C ASN A 68 -19.37 -20.07 -14.47
N SER A 69 -19.39 -20.41 -15.76
CA SER A 69 -20.55 -20.19 -16.64
C SER A 69 -21.79 -21.01 -16.29
N GLU A 70 -21.63 -22.06 -15.47
CA GLU A 70 -22.68 -22.99 -15.07
C GLU A 70 -23.21 -22.68 -13.66
N LEU A 71 -22.64 -21.67 -13.00
CA LEU A 71 -23.05 -21.25 -11.65
C LEU A 71 -24.41 -20.58 -11.69
N THR A 72 -25.21 -20.87 -10.68
CA THR A 72 -26.52 -20.26 -10.43
C THR A 72 -26.52 -19.58 -9.05
N ASP A 73 -27.54 -18.76 -8.77
CA ASP A 73 -27.71 -18.05 -7.49
C ASP A 73 -26.44 -17.29 -7.05
N ILE A 74 -25.79 -16.66 -8.02
CA ILE A 74 -24.58 -15.86 -7.79
C ILE A 74 -24.93 -14.63 -6.97
N ALA A 75 -24.31 -14.49 -5.80
CA ALA A 75 -24.51 -13.36 -4.92
C ALA A 75 -23.21 -12.98 -4.20
N TRP A 76 -23.07 -11.69 -3.92
CA TRP A 76 -22.02 -11.14 -3.08
C TRP A 76 -22.65 -10.46 -1.86
N TYR A 77 -21.98 -10.55 -0.74
CA TYR A 77 -22.43 -9.99 0.54
C TYR A 77 -21.28 -9.21 1.16
N ARG A 78 -21.58 -8.08 1.77
CA ARG A 78 -20.66 -7.44 2.70
C ARG A 78 -20.86 -8.04 4.07
N VAL A 79 -19.75 -8.44 4.71
CA VAL A 79 -19.76 -9.00 6.07
C VAL A 79 -19.28 -7.94 7.04
N VAL A 80 -20.09 -7.63 8.04
CA VAL A 80 -19.76 -6.67 9.09
C VAL A 80 -19.93 -7.37 10.44
N ASP A 81 -18.90 -7.36 11.25
CA ASP A 81 -18.86 -8.03 12.57
C ASP A 81 -19.29 -9.52 12.51
N GLY A 82 -18.88 -10.20 11.44
CA GLY A 82 -19.22 -11.60 11.22
C GLY A 82 -20.63 -11.86 10.67
N VAL A 83 -21.45 -10.83 10.51
CA VAL A 83 -22.83 -10.92 10.01
C VAL A 83 -22.89 -10.52 8.53
N GLU A 84 -23.54 -11.36 7.72
CA GLU A 84 -23.82 -11.04 6.32
C GLU A 84 -24.92 -10.00 6.23
N GLY A 85 -24.66 -8.95 5.44
CA GLY A 85 -25.66 -7.97 5.06
C GLY A 85 -26.59 -8.48 3.95
N ASN A 86 -27.33 -7.59 3.32
CA ASN A 86 -28.11 -7.92 2.13
C ASN A 86 -27.20 -8.26 0.94
N ALA A 87 -27.74 -9.08 0.02
CA ALA A 87 -27.05 -9.34 -1.24
C ALA A 87 -26.78 -8.04 -1.99
N LEU A 88 -25.55 -7.88 -2.46
CA LEU A 88 -25.15 -6.72 -3.25
C LEU A 88 -25.85 -6.74 -4.60
N VAL A 89 -26.40 -5.62 -4.99
CA VAL A 89 -26.91 -5.38 -6.34
C VAL A 89 -25.93 -4.48 -7.09
N THR A 90 -25.80 -4.65 -8.39
CA THR A 90 -24.89 -3.80 -9.18
C THR A 90 -25.28 -2.34 -9.07
N ILE A 91 -24.32 -1.52 -8.57
CA ILE A 91 -24.42 -0.07 -8.50
C ILE A 91 -23.18 0.51 -9.21
N PRO A 92 -23.35 1.21 -10.35
CA PRO A 92 -22.23 1.80 -11.09
C PRO A 92 -21.35 2.67 -10.19
N LYS A 93 -20.02 2.59 -10.35
CA LYS A 93 -19.00 3.29 -9.54
C LYS A 93 -18.95 2.92 -8.05
N GLN A 94 -19.70 1.92 -7.62
CA GLN A 94 -19.55 1.32 -6.29
C GLN A 94 -19.14 -0.14 -6.41
N HIS A 95 -19.95 -0.94 -7.06
CA HIS A 95 -19.66 -2.34 -7.31
C HIS A 95 -20.49 -2.87 -8.50
N VAL A 96 -19.85 -3.68 -9.34
CA VAL A 96 -20.47 -4.28 -10.51
C VAL A 96 -20.24 -5.78 -10.50
N ILE A 97 -21.32 -6.55 -10.60
CA ILE A 97 -21.30 -8.01 -10.56
C ILE A 97 -21.56 -8.57 -11.95
N THR A 98 -20.69 -9.47 -12.40
CA THR A 98 -20.89 -10.25 -13.63
C THR A 98 -21.64 -11.52 -13.28
N SER A 99 -22.86 -11.67 -13.80
CA SER A 99 -23.75 -12.81 -13.46
C SER A 99 -23.71 -13.97 -14.43
N SER A 100 -23.03 -13.86 -15.57
CA SER A 100 -23.05 -14.88 -16.63
C SER A 100 -21.71 -14.97 -17.38
N GLY A 101 -21.56 -16.05 -18.16
CA GLY A 101 -20.37 -16.31 -18.95
C GLY A 101 -19.19 -16.83 -18.15
N ASN A 102 -18.01 -16.88 -18.77
CA ASN A 102 -16.81 -17.42 -18.13
C ASN A 102 -16.37 -16.63 -16.90
N ASP A 103 -16.74 -15.36 -16.83
CA ASP A 103 -16.42 -14.46 -15.70
C ASP A 103 -17.58 -14.35 -14.70
N ALA A 104 -18.56 -15.26 -14.76
CA ALA A 104 -19.65 -15.29 -13.81
C ALA A 104 -19.13 -15.33 -12.36
N GLY A 105 -19.67 -14.47 -11.52
CA GLY A 105 -19.20 -14.26 -10.15
C GLY A 105 -18.15 -13.17 -9.98
N LYS A 106 -17.61 -12.58 -11.05
CA LYS A 106 -16.66 -11.46 -10.94
C LYS A 106 -17.31 -10.24 -10.32
N LEU A 107 -16.62 -9.64 -9.38
CA LEU A 107 -17.00 -8.39 -8.74
C LEU A 107 -15.95 -7.32 -9.02
N LEU A 108 -16.35 -6.21 -9.63
CA LEU A 108 -15.56 -4.99 -9.67
C LEU A 108 -15.93 -4.12 -8.49
N TRP A 109 -14.96 -3.80 -7.65
CA TRP A 109 -15.14 -3.06 -6.41
C TRP A 109 -14.44 -1.70 -6.49
N TYR A 110 -15.21 -0.60 -6.33
CA TYR A 110 -14.76 0.79 -6.51
C TYR A 110 -14.64 1.57 -5.20
N ILE A 111 -14.78 0.92 -4.05
CA ILE A 111 -14.80 1.61 -2.76
C ILE A 111 -13.48 1.36 -2.04
N ASN A 112 -12.79 2.42 -1.63
CA ASN A 112 -11.58 2.30 -0.83
C ASN A 112 -11.91 1.79 0.57
N ALA A 113 -11.03 0.96 1.12
CA ALA A 113 -11.11 0.55 2.51
C ALA A 113 -10.56 1.67 3.40
N ALA A 114 -11.22 1.93 4.51
CA ALA A 114 -10.68 2.84 5.51
C ALA A 114 -9.46 2.19 6.20
N PRO A 115 -8.44 2.98 6.60
CA PRO A 115 -7.29 2.46 7.32
C PRO A 115 -7.70 1.65 8.55
N GLN A 116 -7.10 0.47 8.72
CA GLN A 116 -7.35 -0.47 9.82
C GLN A 116 -8.80 -1.01 9.91
N LYS A 117 -9.64 -0.74 8.89
CA LYS A 117 -11.01 -1.27 8.81
C LYS A 117 -11.15 -2.10 7.52
N PRO A 118 -10.86 -3.39 7.55
CA PRO A 118 -10.94 -4.25 6.37
C PRO A 118 -12.39 -4.32 5.86
N ILE A 119 -12.52 -4.41 4.55
CA ILE A 119 -13.79 -4.72 3.90
C ILE A 119 -13.83 -6.22 3.66
N LEU A 120 -14.75 -6.91 4.32
CA LEU A 120 -14.96 -8.33 4.15
C LEU A 120 -16.11 -8.56 3.16
N LEU A 121 -15.84 -9.33 2.13
CA LEU A 121 -16.81 -9.66 1.08
C LEU A 121 -16.93 -11.18 0.97
N ARG A 122 -18.17 -11.67 0.91
CA ARG A 122 -18.48 -13.09 0.77
C ARG A 122 -19.20 -13.35 -0.54
N PHE A 123 -18.61 -14.21 -1.34
CA PHE A 123 -19.20 -14.76 -2.55
C PHE A 123 -19.98 -16.02 -2.23
N LYS A 124 -21.19 -16.17 -2.78
CA LYS A 124 -21.98 -17.41 -2.76
C LYS A 124 -22.49 -17.70 -4.15
N ALA A 125 -22.53 -18.98 -4.48
CA ALA A 125 -23.14 -19.49 -5.70
C ALA A 125 -23.56 -20.96 -5.52
N LYS A 126 -24.28 -21.47 -6.49
CA LYS A 126 -24.66 -22.88 -6.55
C LYS A 126 -24.17 -23.49 -7.87
N TYR A 127 -23.81 -24.74 -7.80
CA TYR A 127 -23.51 -25.58 -8.96
C TYR A 127 -24.39 -26.82 -8.91
N LEU A 128 -25.04 -27.19 -10.03
CA LEU A 128 -25.86 -28.37 -10.15
C LEU A 128 -25.03 -29.51 -10.76
N ASP A 129 -24.79 -30.59 -10.00
CA ASP A 129 -24.26 -31.85 -10.55
C ASP A 129 -25.38 -32.58 -11.33
N THR A 130 -25.36 -32.45 -12.65
CA THR A 130 -26.41 -33.01 -13.51
C THR A 130 -26.41 -34.55 -13.56
N ARG A 131 -25.38 -35.22 -13.04
CA ARG A 131 -25.33 -36.70 -12.93
C ARG A 131 -26.20 -37.20 -11.78
N THR A 132 -26.22 -36.45 -10.67
CA THR A 132 -26.92 -36.82 -9.43
C THR A 132 -28.08 -35.91 -9.11
N TYR A 133 -28.21 -34.78 -9.79
CA TYR A 133 -29.12 -33.66 -9.49
C TYR A 133 -28.90 -33.05 -8.09
N GLU A 134 -27.69 -33.22 -7.53
CA GLU A 134 -27.34 -32.61 -6.28
C GLU A 134 -26.84 -31.16 -6.50
N VAL A 135 -27.28 -30.26 -5.63
CA VAL A 135 -26.83 -28.88 -5.63
C VAL A 135 -25.63 -28.73 -4.70
N ARG A 136 -24.53 -28.23 -5.22
CA ARG A 136 -23.32 -27.89 -4.47
C ARG A 136 -23.30 -26.42 -4.14
N ASN A 137 -23.32 -26.08 -2.85
CA ASN A 137 -23.20 -24.70 -2.38
C ASN A 137 -21.73 -24.31 -2.35
N ILE A 138 -21.42 -23.13 -2.88
CA ILE A 138 -20.08 -22.56 -2.98
C ILE A 138 -20.06 -21.29 -2.14
N THR A 139 -19.04 -21.16 -1.28
CA THR A 139 -18.83 -19.96 -0.47
C THR A 139 -17.35 -19.61 -0.47
N MET A 140 -17.00 -18.34 -0.72
CA MET A 140 -15.64 -17.85 -0.70
C MET A 140 -15.57 -16.45 -0.10
N ASP A 141 -14.63 -16.25 0.82
CA ASP A 141 -14.44 -14.95 1.50
C ASP A 141 -13.24 -14.21 0.92
N TYR A 142 -13.36 -12.88 0.82
CA TYR A 142 -12.33 -11.96 0.38
C TYR A 142 -12.17 -10.86 1.43
N SER A 143 -10.93 -10.40 1.62
CA SER A 143 -10.63 -9.27 2.49
C SER A 143 -9.87 -8.22 1.70
N ILE A 144 -10.36 -7.00 1.71
CA ILE A 144 -9.67 -5.82 1.20
C ILE A 144 -9.16 -5.05 2.41
N ASN A 145 -7.85 -4.85 2.47
CA ASN A 145 -7.19 -4.20 3.59
C ASN A 145 -6.64 -2.84 3.18
N CYS A 146 -6.55 -1.93 4.15
CA CYS A 146 -5.88 -0.65 3.98
C CYS A 146 -4.96 -0.39 5.16
N LYS A 147 -3.71 -0.06 4.87
CA LYS A 147 -2.69 0.34 5.83
C LYS A 147 -2.43 1.84 5.71
N ASN A 148 -2.06 2.47 6.80
CA ASN A 148 -1.51 3.82 6.71
C ASN A 148 -0.14 3.75 6.01
N ALA A 149 0.15 4.72 5.15
CA ALA A 149 1.48 4.93 4.61
C ALA A 149 2.44 5.16 5.78
N THR A 150 3.63 4.59 5.69
CA THR A 150 4.68 4.90 6.65
C THR A 150 5.25 6.26 6.29
N ILE A 151 4.82 7.30 7.01
CA ILE A 151 5.34 8.64 6.83
C ILE A 151 6.67 8.70 7.56
N TYR A 152 7.77 8.73 6.83
CA TYR A 152 9.08 9.00 7.39
C TYR A 152 9.17 10.50 7.65
N LYS A 153 9.30 10.90 8.94
CA LYS A 153 9.62 12.29 9.27
C LYS A 153 11.04 12.62 8.79
N PRO A 154 11.23 13.74 8.08
CA PRO A 154 12.56 14.15 7.69
C PRO A 154 13.48 14.31 8.91
N THR A 155 14.66 13.72 8.83
CA THR A 155 15.69 13.84 9.89
C THR A 155 16.87 14.63 9.36
N LEU A 156 17.16 15.76 10.02
CA LEU A 156 18.31 16.59 9.72
C LEU A 156 19.55 16.06 10.47
N LEU A 157 20.60 15.78 9.72
CA LEU A 157 21.89 15.33 10.25
C LEU A 157 22.95 16.39 9.91
N LEU A 158 23.81 16.69 10.89
CA LEU A 158 24.99 17.52 10.69
C LEU A 158 26.25 16.65 10.77
N SER A 159 27.26 16.97 9.97
CA SER A 159 28.51 16.21 9.89
C SER A 159 29.41 16.36 11.12
N SER A 160 29.20 17.37 11.94
CA SER A 160 29.93 17.54 13.20
C SER A 160 28.99 18.01 14.32
N GLY A 161 29.21 17.48 15.51
CA GLY A 161 28.68 18.03 16.77
C GLY A 161 29.60 19.13 17.31
N ASP A 162 29.60 19.28 18.63
CA ASP A 162 30.51 20.19 19.30
C ASP A 162 31.96 19.83 18.97
N ARG A 163 32.71 20.80 18.47
CA ARG A 163 34.10 20.60 18.09
C ARG A 163 34.98 21.64 18.76
N TYR A 164 36.05 21.18 19.38
CA TYR A 164 37.07 22.03 19.95
C TYR A 164 38.19 22.24 18.95
N TYR A 165 38.48 23.49 18.66
CA TYR A 165 39.58 23.87 17.79
C TYR A 165 40.93 23.68 18.47
N ASN A 166 41.85 23.00 17.80
CA ASN A 166 43.23 22.85 18.23
C ASN A 166 44.15 23.56 17.25
N PRO A 167 44.75 24.71 17.65
CA PRO A 167 45.58 25.53 16.76
C PRO A 167 46.85 24.82 16.27
N LEU A 168 47.27 23.74 16.94
CA LEU A 168 48.45 22.95 16.53
C LEU A 168 48.10 21.89 15.48
N ARG A 169 46.83 21.50 15.34
CA ARG A 169 46.39 20.46 14.41
C ARG A 169 45.46 20.98 13.34
N ASP A 170 44.61 21.97 13.66
CA ASP A 170 43.56 22.45 12.77
C ASP A 170 44.06 23.71 12.05
N THR A 171 44.78 23.54 10.95
CA THR A 171 45.36 24.66 10.16
C THR A 171 44.37 25.20 9.12
N ASP A 172 43.33 24.41 8.78
CA ASP A 172 42.42 24.69 7.68
C ASP A 172 41.03 25.18 8.15
N LYS A 173 40.24 25.62 7.16
CA LYS A 173 38.84 25.98 7.35
C LYS A 173 38.02 24.80 7.83
N GLN A 174 37.07 25.07 8.69
CA GLN A 174 36.15 24.03 9.17
C GLN A 174 34.89 24.01 8.32
N VAL A 175 34.52 22.83 7.82
CA VAL A 175 33.30 22.63 7.05
C VAL A 175 32.31 21.78 7.86
N ILE A 176 31.07 22.27 7.96
CA ILE A 176 29.97 21.56 8.57
C ILE A 176 28.96 21.31 7.45
N SER A 177 28.62 20.05 7.19
CA SER A 177 27.65 19.65 6.17
C SER A 177 26.35 19.23 6.82
N ALA A 178 25.23 19.54 6.15
CA ALA A 178 23.91 19.12 6.51
C ALA A 178 23.38 18.10 5.49
N SER A 179 22.72 17.08 5.96
CA SER A 179 21.95 16.16 5.14
C SER A 179 20.55 15.98 5.70
N LEU A 180 19.56 15.85 4.83
CA LEU A 180 18.17 15.59 5.20
C LEU A 180 17.80 14.21 4.70
N ARG A 181 17.33 13.34 5.60
CA ARG A 181 16.96 11.96 5.28
C ARG A 181 15.49 11.69 5.58
N LEU A 182 14.87 10.89 4.69
CA LEU A 182 13.57 10.25 4.88
C LEU A 182 13.81 8.76 5.13
N GLY A 183 13.79 8.37 6.40
CA GLY A 183 14.20 7.01 6.76
C GLY A 183 15.67 6.75 6.45
N ALA A 184 15.97 5.75 5.60
CA ALA A 184 17.32 5.41 5.18
C ALA A 184 17.83 6.23 3.98
N GLU A 185 16.95 6.87 3.23
CA GLU A 185 17.27 7.57 1.98
C GLU A 185 17.52 9.07 2.21
N GLU A 186 18.45 9.63 1.43
CA GLU A 186 18.69 11.07 1.43
C GLU A 186 17.65 11.76 0.56
N CYS A 187 17.05 12.86 1.07
CA CYS A 187 16.09 13.66 0.32
C CYS A 187 16.74 14.25 -0.93
N ALA A 188 16.03 14.21 -2.05
CA ALA A 188 16.48 14.79 -3.31
C ALA A 188 16.79 16.30 -3.14
N LYS A 189 17.82 16.79 -3.85
CA LYS A 189 18.31 18.17 -3.70
C LYS A 189 17.23 19.21 -4.01
N GLU A 190 16.37 18.91 -4.97
CA GLU A 190 15.30 19.77 -5.44
C GLU A 190 14.16 19.94 -4.41
N LYS A 191 14.07 18.98 -3.48
CA LYS A 191 13.01 18.93 -2.45
C LYS A 191 13.48 19.37 -1.07
N ARG A 192 14.69 19.92 -0.95
CA ARG A 192 15.24 20.32 0.35
C ARG A 192 15.84 21.72 0.29
N LEU A 193 15.61 22.48 1.35
CA LEU A 193 16.20 23.81 1.54
C LEU A 193 16.83 23.87 2.93
N PHE A 194 18.11 24.21 2.99
CA PHE A 194 18.80 24.44 4.26
C PHE A 194 18.95 25.93 4.53
N VAL A 195 18.67 26.33 5.76
CA VAL A 195 18.86 27.71 6.25
C VAL A 195 19.82 27.65 7.44
N TRP A 196 20.96 28.26 7.28
CA TRP A 196 21.98 28.37 8.31
C TRP A 196 21.84 29.66 9.08
N GLU A 197 21.94 29.56 10.40
CA GLU A 197 21.78 30.69 11.31
C GLU A 197 22.90 30.64 12.35
N ILE A 198 23.34 31.84 12.75
CA ILE A 198 24.34 32.01 13.80
C ILE A 198 23.73 32.74 15.00
N LEU A 199 24.14 32.30 16.18
CA LEU A 199 23.79 32.97 17.43
C LEU A 199 24.61 34.29 17.55
N ARG A 200 23.91 35.42 17.52
CA ARG A 200 24.53 36.73 17.68
C ARG A 200 24.40 37.24 19.09
N ASP A 201 25.03 38.40 19.32
CA ASP A 201 24.87 39.13 20.57
C ASP A 201 23.38 39.32 20.92
N ARG A 202 23.01 39.14 22.16
CA ARG A 202 21.63 39.11 22.69
C ARG A 202 20.92 37.77 22.63
N GLY A 203 21.61 36.67 22.28
CA GLY A 203 21.03 35.33 22.36
C GLY A 203 20.01 35.00 21.27
N GLN A 204 19.99 35.75 20.14
CA GLN A 204 19.09 35.48 19.02
C GLN A 204 19.83 34.87 17.83
N PHE A 205 19.23 33.88 17.22
CA PHE A 205 19.70 33.34 15.96
C PHE A 205 19.22 34.16 14.79
N SER A 206 20.15 34.52 13.89
CA SER A 206 19.86 35.20 12.62
C SER A 206 20.49 34.43 11.46
N ALA A 207 19.88 34.51 10.28
CA ALA A 207 20.41 33.91 9.07
C ALA A 207 21.82 34.39 8.78
N ILE A 208 22.67 33.48 8.30
CA ILE A 208 23.99 33.82 7.76
C ILE A 208 23.78 34.45 6.40
N THR A 209 24.39 35.63 6.20
CA THR A 209 24.28 36.45 4.98
C THR A 209 25.64 36.65 4.33
N ALA A 210 25.68 37.28 3.16
CA ALA A 210 26.93 37.61 2.48
C ALA A 210 27.81 38.58 3.27
N ASP A 211 27.26 39.31 4.25
CA ASP A 211 27.99 40.25 5.12
C ASP A 211 28.80 39.49 6.19
N ASP A 212 28.54 38.23 6.40
CA ASP A 212 29.31 37.38 7.31
C ASP A 212 30.56 36.83 6.59
N LEU A 213 31.59 37.72 6.44
CA LEU A 213 32.78 37.43 5.62
C LEU A 213 33.56 36.19 6.05
N ASP A 214 33.53 35.84 7.33
CA ASP A 214 34.24 34.70 7.92
C ASP A 214 33.44 33.38 7.86
N ILE A 215 32.20 33.42 7.33
CA ILE A 215 31.31 32.26 7.23
C ILE A 215 30.73 32.18 5.83
N LYS A 216 30.96 31.07 5.15
CA LYS A 216 30.47 30.89 3.77
C LYS A 216 29.51 29.73 3.71
N VAL A 217 28.29 29.95 3.26
CA VAL A 217 27.34 28.93 2.92
C VAL A 217 27.59 28.47 1.48
N SER A 218 27.59 27.15 1.22
CA SER A 218 27.73 26.62 -0.13
C SER A 218 26.57 27.04 -1.03
N ALA A 219 26.79 27.04 -2.35
CA ALA A 219 25.76 27.45 -3.33
C ALA A 219 24.49 26.62 -3.26
N ASP A 220 24.59 25.35 -2.89
CA ASP A 220 23.46 24.42 -2.68
C ASP A 220 22.90 24.47 -1.25
N GLY A 221 23.44 25.33 -0.39
CA GLY A 221 23.05 25.46 1.00
C GLY A 221 23.43 24.26 1.89
N ALA A 222 23.98 23.18 1.35
CA ALA A 222 24.20 21.93 2.08
C ALA A 222 25.37 21.97 3.06
N SER A 223 26.19 23.00 3.02
CA SER A 223 27.32 23.13 3.95
C SER A 223 27.60 24.57 4.31
N VAL A 224 28.24 24.75 5.45
CA VAL A 224 28.81 26.04 5.90
C VAL A 224 30.28 25.85 6.17
N THR A 225 31.09 26.80 5.70
CA THR A 225 32.53 26.85 5.92
C THR A 225 32.86 28.00 6.87
N LEU A 226 33.54 27.68 7.95
CA LEU A 226 34.03 28.62 8.94
C LEU A 226 35.49 28.98 8.64
N ASP A 227 35.79 30.28 8.60
CA ASP A 227 37.16 30.76 8.43
C ASP A 227 37.97 30.60 9.72
N ARG A 228 39.29 30.51 9.58
CA ARG A 228 40.22 30.36 10.69
C ARG A 228 40.16 31.53 11.68
N SER A 229 39.80 32.74 11.23
CA SER A 229 39.63 33.93 12.08
C SER A 229 38.60 33.76 13.22
N LEU A 230 37.69 32.82 13.05
CA LEU A 230 36.65 32.45 14.04
C LEU A 230 37.11 31.41 15.06
N MET A 231 38.27 30.78 14.83
CA MET A 231 38.77 29.72 15.70
C MET A 231 39.25 30.33 17.03
N GLY A 232 38.99 29.57 18.11
CA GLY A 232 39.22 30.06 19.48
C GLY A 232 38.10 30.90 20.07
N LYS A 233 37.08 31.22 19.30
CA LYS A 233 35.85 31.89 19.77
C LYS A 233 34.76 30.82 19.95
N ARG A 234 33.84 31.06 20.88
CA ARG A 234 32.62 30.23 21.01
C ARG A 234 31.61 30.68 19.98
N ILE A 235 31.37 29.84 18.97
CA ILE A 235 30.41 30.09 17.90
C ILE A 235 29.31 29.03 17.99
N CYS A 236 28.06 29.46 17.96
CA CYS A 236 26.92 28.57 17.91
C CYS A 236 26.19 28.76 16.58
N ILE A 237 26.17 27.70 15.77
CA ILE A 237 25.51 27.67 14.47
C ILE A 237 24.42 26.63 14.52
N ARG A 238 23.28 26.91 13.92
CA ARG A 238 22.22 25.92 13.69
C ARG A 238 21.83 25.88 12.21
N CYS A 239 21.41 24.70 11.78
CA CYS A 239 20.79 24.50 10.48
C CYS A 239 19.30 24.19 10.68
N ARG A 240 18.44 24.80 9.88
CA ARG A 240 17.05 24.42 9.72
C ARG A 240 16.86 23.89 8.32
N ALA A 241 16.10 22.80 8.18
CA ALA A 241 15.75 22.25 6.89
C ALA A 241 14.25 22.39 6.63
N ARG A 242 13.89 22.66 5.39
CA ARG A 242 12.53 22.57 4.86
C ARG A 242 12.53 21.51 3.77
N TYR A 243 11.43 20.76 3.74
CA TYR A 243 11.18 19.67 2.80
C TYR A 243 9.83 19.88 2.13
#